data_22068d6a14aafa77735f6c58ff3c0e3f
#
_entry.id   22068d6a14aafa77735f6c58ff3c0e3f
#
_cell.length_a   1.000
_cell.length_b   1.000
_cell.length_c   1.000
_cell.angle_alpha   90.00
_cell.angle_beta   90.00
_cell.angle_gamma   90.00
#
_symmetry.space_group_name_H-M   'P 1'
#
loop_
_entity.id
_entity.type
_entity.pdbx_description
1 polymer ?
#
loop_
_entity_poly.entity_id
_entity_poly.type
_entity_poly.pdbx_seq_one_letter_code
_entity_poly.pdbx_strand_id
1 'polypeptide(L)'
;ADVEVVILRMARVSTLDATGASVLGDIIMRLEQKDILVLLSGISDAHDEVLSALGIARHLQEQGLVFADTPSAIRFARERLLVPAAA
;
A
#
# COMPACT_ATOMS: atom_id res chain seq x y z
N ALA A 1 0.94 -5.18 18.34
CA ALA A 1 1.76 -4.07 17.86
C ALA A 1 0.98 -2.78 17.91
N ASP A 2 1.68 -1.69 18.12
CA ASP A 2 1.03 -0.38 18.23
C ASP A 2 0.72 0.24 16.86
N VAL A 3 1.37 -0.24 15.81
CA VAL A 3 1.15 0.24 14.46
C VAL A 3 0.03 -0.54 13.82
N GLU A 4 -0.99 0.14 13.32
CA GLU A 4 -2.15 -0.49 12.70
C GLU A 4 -2.23 -0.23 11.20
N VAL A 5 -1.68 0.88 10.73
CA VAL A 5 -1.72 1.27 9.32
C VAL A 5 -0.36 1.78 8.88
N VAL A 6 0.09 1.34 7.71
CA VAL A 6 1.31 1.84 7.08
C VAL A 6 0.95 2.35 5.69
N ILE A 7 1.37 3.55 5.37
CA ILE A 7 1.20 4.12 4.04
C ILE A 7 2.55 4.12 3.34
N LEU A 8 2.66 3.38 2.25
CA LEU A 8 3.87 3.34 1.43
C LEU A 8 3.74 4.39 0.32
N ARG A 9 4.54 5.44 0.43
CA ARG A 9 4.47 6.60 -0.46
C ARG A 9 5.32 6.35 -1.72
N MET A 10 4.70 5.83 -2.76
CA MET A 10 5.40 5.48 -3.99
C MET A 10 5.85 6.70 -4.80
N ALA A 11 5.25 7.86 -4.56
CA ALA A 11 5.67 9.08 -5.24
C ALA A 11 7.13 9.44 -4.99
N ARG A 12 7.73 8.95 -3.90
CA ARG A 12 9.14 9.16 -3.58
C ARG A 12 10.07 8.20 -4.31
N VAL A 13 9.52 7.19 -4.96
CA VAL A 13 10.31 6.20 -5.71
C VAL A 13 10.33 6.61 -7.17
N SER A 14 11.50 7.04 -7.66
CA SER A 14 11.62 7.53 -9.05
C SER A 14 11.62 6.39 -10.05
N THR A 15 12.29 5.28 -9.72
CA THR A 15 12.33 4.11 -10.58
C THR A 15 12.06 2.86 -9.74
N LEU A 16 11.39 1.89 -10.35
CA LEU A 16 11.10 0.62 -9.70
C LEU A 16 11.39 -0.49 -10.68
N ASP A 17 12.42 -1.28 -10.40
CA ASP A 17 12.74 -2.45 -11.21
C ASP A 17 12.13 -3.71 -10.58
N ALA A 18 12.33 -4.85 -11.25
CA ALA A 18 11.74 -6.11 -10.78
C ALA A 18 12.25 -6.51 -9.40
N THR A 19 13.53 -6.26 -9.12
CA THR A 19 14.11 -6.58 -7.81
C THR A 19 13.50 -5.71 -6.72
N GLY A 20 13.39 -4.40 -6.97
CA GLY A 20 12.78 -3.48 -6.02
C GLY A 20 11.30 -3.80 -5.79
N ALA A 21 10.59 -4.17 -6.85
CA ALA A 21 9.19 -4.55 -6.75
C ALA A 21 9.02 -5.82 -5.89
N SER A 22 9.91 -6.79 -6.06
CA SER A 22 9.87 -8.01 -5.24
C SER A 22 10.11 -7.72 -3.78
N VAL A 23 11.06 -6.83 -3.47
CA VAL A 23 11.32 -6.40 -2.09
C VAL A 23 10.08 -5.71 -1.52
N LEU A 24 9.44 -4.85 -2.31
CA LEU A 24 8.21 -4.18 -1.89
C LEU A 24 7.11 -5.21 -1.57
N GLY A 25 6.96 -6.22 -2.43
CA GLY A 25 6.00 -7.29 -2.19
C GLY A 25 6.25 -8.04 -0.89
N ASP A 26 7.51 -8.32 -0.58
CA ASP A 26 7.88 -8.97 0.67
C ASP A 26 7.56 -8.10 1.88
N ILE A 27 7.82 -6.80 1.78
CA ILE A 27 7.50 -5.85 2.85
C ILE A 27 6.00 -5.82 3.10
N ILE A 28 5.20 -5.72 2.04
CA ILE A 28 3.74 -5.72 2.16
C ILE A 28 3.27 -7.01 2.86
N MET A 29 3.78 -8.14 2.41
CA MET A 29 3.39 -9.44 2.98
C MET A 29 3.72 -9.51 4.48
N ARG A 30 4.91 -9.07 4.86
CA ARG A 30 5.34 -9.10 6.27
C ARG A 30 4.47 -8.21 7.15
N LEU A 31 4.11 -7.04 6.65
CA LEU A 31 3.22 -6.13 7.38
C LEU A 31 1.83 -6.74 7.55
N GLU A 32 1.32 -7.34 6.48
CA GLU A 32 0.01 -7.97 6.53
C GLU A 32 -0.03 -9.17 7.47
N GLN A 33 1.07 -9.92 7.57
CA GLN A 33 1.17 -11.02 8.51
C GLN A 33 1.10 -10.57 9.97
N LYS A 34 1.40 -9.30 10.20
CA LYS A 34 1.32 -8.69 11.53
C LYS A 34 -0.02 -7.98 11.74
N ASP A 35 -0.98 -8.22 10.87
CA ASP A 35 -2.31 -7.57 10.89
C ASP A 35 -2.22 -6.05 10.72
N ILE A 36 -1.22 -5.58 10.01
CA ILE A 36 -1.07 -4.16 9.70
C ILE A 36 -1.72 -3.90 8.34
N LEU A 37 -2.60 -2.91 8.31
CA LEU A 37 -3.22 -2.48 7.05
C LEU A 37 -2.21 -1.70 6.23
N VAL A 38 -1.99 -2.11 4.99
CA VAL A 38 -1.04 -1.47 4.09
C VAL A 38 -1.79 -0.69 3.03
N LEU A 39 -1.45 0.58 2.89
CA LEU A 39 -1.98 1.46 1.84
C LEU A 39 -0.84 1.89 0.95
N LEU A 40 -1.11 2.02 -0.34
CA LEU A 40 -0.15 2.57 -1.31
C LEU A 40 -0.65 3.91 -1.80
N SER A 41 0.25 4.89 -1.95
CA SER A 41 -0.11 6.19 -2.49
C SER A 41 0.88 6.63 -3.56
N GLY A 42 0.37 7.38 -4.54
CA GLY A 42 1.20 8.02 -5.55
C GLY A 42 1.86 7.06 -6.54
N ILE A 43 1.20 5.99 -6.91
CA ILE A 43 1.73 5.05 -7.89
C ILE A 43 1.66 5.70 -9.28
N SER A 44 2.81 5.75 -9.96
CA SER A 44 2.87 6.20 -11.35
C SER A 44 2.50 5.05 -12.30
N ASP A 45 2.28 5.38 -13.57
CA ASP A 45 2.01 4.36 -14.58
C ASP A 45 3.18 3.38 -14.70
N ALA A 46 4.42 3.88 -14.57
CA ALA A 46 5.60 3.03 -14.61
C ALA A 46 5.65 2.08 -13.42
N HIS A 47 5.30 2.55 -12.23
CA HIS A 47 5.19 1.68 -11.05
C HIS A 47 4.14 0.59 -11.27
N ASP A 48 2.97 1.00 -11.75
CA ASP A 48 1.86 0.07 -11.96
C ASP A 48 2.22 -1.01 -12.98
N GLU A 49 2.94 -0.64 -14.02
CA GLU A 49 3.37 -1.60 -15.03
C GLU A 49 4.22 -2.72 -14.43
N VAL A 50 5.21 -2.36 -13.61
CA VAL A 50 6.09 -3.35 -12.98
C VAL A 50 5.33 -4.19 -11.94
N LEU A 51 4.55 -3.54 -11.10
CA LEU A 51 3.80 -4.24 -10.05
C LEU A 51 2.77 -5.19 -10.65
N SER A 52 2.08 -4.77 -11.70
CA SER A 52 1.09 -5.61 -12.36
C SER A 52 1.73 -6.81 -13.05
N ALA A 53 2.87 -6.60 -13.72
CA ALA A 53 3.57 -7.68 -14.40
C ALA A 53 4.00 -8.78 -13.43
N LEU A 54 4.33 -8.42 -12.19
CA LEU A 54 4.76 -9.39 -11.17
C LEU A 54 3.62 -9.84 -10.25
N GLY A 55 2.41 -9.33 -10.46
CA GLY A 55 1.27 -9.67 -9.63
C GLY A 55 1.34 -9.13 -8.20
N ILE A 56 2.18 -8.11 -7.98
CA ILE A 56 2.36 -7.52 -6.66
C ILE A 56 1.26 -6.50 -6.42
N ALA A 57 0.77 -6.42 -5.19
CA ALA A 57 -0.23 -5.45 -4.75
C ALA A 57 -1.59 -5.57 -5.45
N ARG A 58 -1.84 -6.64 -6.21
CA ARG A 58 -3.13 -6.83 -6.86
C ARG A 58 -4.27 -6.84 -5.83
N HIS A 59 -4.08 -7.54 -4.72
CA HIS A 59 -5.09 -7.62 -3.67
C HIS A 59 -5.36 -6.27 -3.03
N LEU A 60 -4.35 -5.38 -2.98
CA LEU A 60 -4.55 -4.03 -2.46
C LEU A 60 -5.43 -3.22 -3.41
N GLN A 61 -5.22 -3.36 -4.71
CA GLN A 61 -6.06 -2.68 -5.70
C GLN A 61 -7.50 -3.19 -5.64
N GLU A 62 -7.68 -4.49 -5.52
CA GLU A 62 -9.01 -5.09 -5.42
C GLU A 62 -9.75 -4.65 -4.16
N GLN A 63 -9.03 -4.38 -3.09
CA GLN A 63 -9.62 -3.92 -1.83
C GLN A 63 -9.75 -2.40 -1.73
N GLY A 64 -9.33 -1.66 -2.77
CA GLY A 64 -9.41 -0.21 -2.77
C GLY A 64 -8.40 0.47 -1.86
N LEU A 65 -7.24 -0.15 -1.67
CA LEU A 65 -6.20 0.34 -0.77
C LEU A 65 -5.06 1.06 -1.49
N VAL A 66 -5.26 1.38 -2.76
CA VAL A 66 -4.30 2.13 -3.57
C VAL A 66 -4.89 3.50 -3.88
N PHE A 67 -4.15 4.55 -3.55
CA PHE A 67 -4.61 5.92 -3.63
C PHE A 67 -3.74 6.75 -4.58
N ALA A 68 -4.36 7.69 -5.27
CA ALA A 68 -3.65 8.56 -6.19
C ALA A 68 -2.65 9.47 -5.48
N ASP A 69 -2.94 9.85 -4.24
CA ASP A 69 -2.10 10.75 -3.47
C ASP A 69 -2.10 10.37 -1.99
N THR A 70 -1.10 10.90 -1.27
CA THR A 70 -0.95 10.62 0.15
C THR A 70 -2.08 11.22 1.01
N PRO A 71 -2.56 12.45 0.76
CA PRO A 71 -3.68 12.98 1.54
C PRO A 71 -4.92 12.08 1.52
N SER A 72 -5.24 11.50 0.38
CA SER A 72 -6.38 10.57 0.27
C SER A 72 -6.15 9.32 1.11
N ALA A 73 -4.93 8.77 1.09
CA ALA A 73 -4.58 7.63 1.90
C ALA A 73 -4.67 7.94 3.40
N ILE A 74 -4.20 9.12 3.80
CA ILE A 74 -4.26 9.55 5.19
C ILE A 74 -5.72 9.67 5.64
N ARG A 75 -6.57 10.25 4.81
CA ARG A 75 -8.00 10.38 5.12
C ARG A 75 -8.64 9.01 5.34
N PHE A 76 -8.36 8.08 4.45
CA PHE A 76 -8.86 6.72 4.57
C PHE A 76 -8.38 6.08 5.88
N ALA A 77 -7.09 6.22 6.19
CA ALA A 77 -6.52 5.66 7.39
C ALA A 77 -7.18 6.22 8.66
N ARG A 78 -7.40 7.54 8.68
CA ARG A 78 -8.05 8.19 9.82
C ARG A 78 -9.47 7.69 10.03
N GLU A 79 -10.24 7.59 8.95
CA GLU A 79 -11.61 7.09 9.03
C GLU A 79 -11.64 5.65 9.54
N ARG A 80 -10.69 4.84 9.08
CA ARG A 80 -10.58 3.44 9.49
C ARG A 80 -10.26 3.32 10.99
N LEU A 81 -9.33 4.14 11.47
CA LEU A 81 -8.92 4.10 12.88
C LEU A 81 -9.96 4.69 13.83
N LEU A 82 -10.77 5.64 13.35
CA LEU A 82 -11.79 6.29 14.17
C LEU A 82 -13.09 5.52 14.25
N VAL A 83 -13.35 4.62 13.31
CA VAL A 83 -14.55 3.80 13.33
C VAL A 83 -14.35 2.65 14.32
N PRO A 84 -15.22 2.49 15.33
CA PRO A 84 -15.09 1.39 16.28
C PRO A 84 -15.18 0.03 15.58
N ALA A 85 -14.24 -0.84 15.91
CA ALA A 85 -14.20 -2.18 15.31
C ALA A 85 -15.44 -3.00 15.63
N ALA A 86 -16.08 -2.69 16.73
CA ALA A 86 -17.26 -3.43 17.19
C ALA A 86 -18.57 -2.90 16.61
N ALA A 87 -18.49 -1.87 15.80
CA ALA A 87 -19.68 -1.27 15.23
C ALA A 87 -20.45 -2.25 14.34
#